data_4af3ff08c711d6fa0b7ebeff1cf5a756
#
_entry.id   4af3ff08c711d6fa0b7ebeff1cf5a756
#
_cell.length_a   1.000
_cell.length_b   1.000
_cell.length_c   1.000
_cell.angle_alpha   90.00
_cell.angle_beta   90.00
_cell.angle_gamma   90.00
#
_symmetry.space_group_name_H-M   'P 1'
#
loop_
_entity.id
_entity.type
_entity.pdbx_description
1 polymer ?
#
loop_
_entity_poly.entity_id
_entity_poly.type
_entity_poly.pdbx_seq_one_letter_code
_entity_poly.pdbx_strand_id
1 'polypeptide(L)'
;TVSAGIDFDKEEAVRREVLHQLQLCADGEFTQEELDGAKETILSGLRAVYDSPGAIEGYFSTAAISGQNRTPESHAEQIRAVTREDVAAAAATIRPHSTFFLEGGAV
;
A
#
# COMPACT_ATOMS: atom_id res chain seq x y z
N THR A 1 -6.13 1.06 3.35
CA THR A 1 -6.52 2.49 3.41
C THR A 1 -5.74 3.28 2.38
N VAL A 2 -6.41 4.17 1.68
CA VAL A 2 -5.80 5.18 0.80
C VAL A 2 -6.06 6.55 1.42
N SER A 3 -5.01 7.35 1.56
CA SER A 3 -5.08 8.72 2.08
C SER A 3 -4.44 9.68 1.08
N ALA A 4 -5.06 10.83 0.88
CA ALA A 4 -4.54 11.87 0.01
C ALA A 4 -4.86 13.26 0.56
N GLY A 5 -3.88 14.17 0.47
CA GLY A 5 -4.12 15.60 0.65
C GLY A 5 -4.51 16.21 -0.68
N ILE A 6 -5.66 16.87 -0.74
CA ILE A 6 -6.24 17.39 -1.98
C ILE A 6 -6.82 18.79 -1.78
N ASP A 7 -6.98 19.51 -2.89
CA ASP A 7 -7.78 20.73 -2.88
C ASP A 7 -9.26 20.38 -2.69
N PHE A 8 -9.95 21.27 -1.98
CA PHE A 8 -11.32 21.09 -1.56
C PHE A 8 -12.30 20.70 -2.70
N ASP A 9 -12.12 21.28 -3.86
CA ASP A 9 -12.99 21.10 -5.04
C ASP A 9 -12.65 19.84 -5.87
N LYS A 10 -11.66 19.04 -5.44
CA LYS A 10 -11.16 17.89 -6.21
C LYS A 10 -11.53 16.52 -5.65
N GLU A 11 -12.33 16.46 -4.60
CA GLU A 11 -12.68 15.20 -3.93
C GLU A 11 -13.20 14.13 -4.91
N GLU A 12 -14.18 14.49 -5.73
CA GLU A 12 -14.78 13.52 -6.66
C GLU A 12 -13.80 13.05 -7.73
N ALA A 13 -12.98 13.96 -8.25
CA ALA A 13 -11.97 13.63 -9.26
C ALA A 13 -10.91 12.67 -8.69
N VAL A 14 -10.45 12.94 -7.47
CA VAL A 14 -9.47 12.08 -6.79
C VAL A 14 -10.06 10.70 -6.46
N ARG A 15 -11.29 10.65 -5.95
CA ARG A 15 -11.96 9.38 -5.68
C ARG A 15 -12.10 8.53 -6.94
N ARG A 16 -12.51 9.14 -8.04
CA ARG A 16 -12.62 8.46 -9.34
C ARG A 16 -11.27 7.93 -9.81
N GLU A 17 -10.23 8.73 -9.67
CA GLU A 17 -8.87 8.33 -10.07
C GLU A 17 -8.34 7.16 -9.22
N VAL A 18 -8.55 7.19 -7.90
CA VAL A 18 -8.17 6.07 -7.01
C VAL A 18 -8.83 4.77 -7.45
N LEU A 19 -10.13 4.80 -7.75
CA LEU A 19 -10.86 3.62 -8.22
C LEU A 19 -10.38 3.16 -9.60
N HIS A 20 -10.05 4.10 -10.48
CA HIS A 20 -9.50 3.81 -11.78
C HIS A 20 -8.13 3.12 -11.67
N GLN A 21 -7.23 3.63 -10.85
CA GLN A 21 -5.92 3.02 -10.61
C GLN A 21 -6.04 1.62 -10.00
N LEU A 22 -6.98 1.43 -9.09
CA LEU A 22 -7.27 0.10 -8.53
C LEU A 22 -7.74 -0.88 -9.62
N GLN A 23 -8.59 -0.42 -10.54
CA GLN A 23 -9.05 -1.24 -11.64
C GLN A 23 -7.91 -1.60 -12.60
N LEU A 24 -7.02 -0.67 -12.91
CA LEU A 24 -5.83 -0.94 -13.72
C LEU A 24 -4.95 -2.01 -13.06
N CYS A 25 -4.76 -1.94 -11.75
CA CYS A 25 -4.04 -2.99 -11.02
C CYS A 25 -4.73 -4.35 -11.14
N ALA A 26 -6.07 -4.39 -10.97
CA ALA A 26 -6.85 -5.63 -11.10
C ALA A 26 -6.79 -6.23 -12.50
N ASP A 27 -6.69 -5.39 -13.52
CA ASP A 27 -6.57 -5.80 -14.92
C ASP A 27 -5.12 -6.16 -15.31
N GLY A 28 -4.16 -5.97 -14.41
CA GLY A 28 -2.74 -6.17 -14.68
C GLY A 28 -2.13 -5.12 -15.62
N GLU A 29 -2.79 -3.98 -15.79
CA GLU A 29 -2.38 -2.88 -16.66
C GLU A 29 -1.40 -1.94 -15.96
N PHE A 30 -0.23 -2.43 -15.65
CA PHE A 30 0.89 -1.66 -15.11
C PHE A 30 2.20 -2.19 -15.68
N THR A 31 3.22 -1.36 -15.72
CA THR A 31 4.51 -1.72 -16.30
C THR A 31 5.35 -2.58 -15.34
N GLN A 32 6.34 -3.29 -15.86
CA GLN A 32 7.30 -3.99 -15.02
C GLN A 32 8.10 -3.01 -14.15
N GLU A 33 8.43 -1.84 -14.69
CA GLU A 33 9.12 -0.79 -13.94
C GLU A 33 8.31 -0.30 -12.74
N GLU A 34 7.00 -0.15 -12.89
CA GLU A 34 6.09 0.20 -11.79
C GLU A 34 6.06 -0.87 -10.71
N LEU A 35 5.99 -2.14 -11.10
CA LEU A 35 6.04 -3.26 -10.17
C LEU A 35 7.38 -3.31 -9.41
N ASP A 36 8.47 -3.18 -10.13
CA ASP A 36 9.81 -3.22 -9.55
C ASP A 36 10.05 -2.02 -8.62
N GLY A 37 9.59 -0.83 -9.01
CA GLY A 37 9.66 0.36 -8.19
C GLY A 37 8.83 0.24 -6.89
N ALA A 38 7.64 -0.34 -6.97
CA ALA A 38 6.82 -0.62 -5.79
C ALA A 38 7.51 -1.62 -4.85
N LYS A 39 8.10 -2.68 -5.39
CA LYS A 39 8.88 -3.65 -4.61
C LYS A 39 10.06 -2.98 -3.91
N GLU A 40 10.85 -2.19 -4.63
CA GLU A 40 12.01 -1.50 -4.05
C GLU A 40 11.61 -0.53 -2.93
N THR A 41 10.49 0.14 -3.04
CA THR A 41 9.95 0.99 -1.97
C THR A 41 9.69 0.19 -0.69
N ILE A 42 9.04 -0.96 -0.81
CA ILE A 42 8.75 -1.84 0.34
C ILE A 42 10.06 -2.43 0.90
N LEU A 43 10.94 -2.94 0.03
CA LEU A 43 12.22 -3.52 0.44
C LEU A 43 13.11 -2.50 1.17
N SER A 44 13.11 -1.25 0.72
CA SER A 44 13.82 -0.16 1.38
C SER A 44 13.26 0.09 2.79
N GLY A 45 11.94 0.12 2.94
CA GLY A 45 11.28 0.23 4.23
C GLY A 45 11.61 -0.93 5.17
N LEU A 46 11.67 -2.15 4.65
CA LEU A 46 12.04 -3.34 5.44
C LEU A 46 13.50 -3.28 5.92
N ARG A 47 14.41 -2.79 5.08
CA ARG A 47 15.81 -2.56 5.50
C ARG A 47 15.90 -1.55 6.64
N ALA A 48 15.10 -0.50 6.57
CA ALA A 48 15.08 0.58 7.57
C ALA A 48 14.46 0.16 8.93
N VAL A 49 13.81 -1.00 9.04
CA VAL A 49 13.24 -1.48 10.32
C VAL A 49 14.29 -1.55 11.40
N TYR A 50 15.50 -1.93 11.08
CA TYR A 50 16.59 -2.06 12.06
C TYR A 50 17.29 -0.76 12.43
N ASP A 51 16.90 0.38 11.85
CA ASP A 51 17.55 1.66 12.08
C ASP A 51 17.21 2.25 13.45
N SER A 52 16.13 1.80 14.09
CA SER A 52 15.76 2.27 15.42
C SER A 52 14.99 1.23 16.24
N PRO A 53 15.11 1.25 17.58
CA PRO A 53 14.34 0.36 18.45
C PRO A 53 12.83 0.48 18.27
N GLY A 54 12.31 1.70 18.06
CA GLY A 54 10.88 1.92 17.84
C GLY A 54 10.38 1.32 16.53
N ALA A 55 11.19 1.34 15.48
CA ALA A 55 10.84 0.70 14.21
C ALA A 55 10.83 -0.83 14.34
N ILE A 56 11.78 -1.40 15.07
CA ILE A 56 11.83 -2.84 15.38
C ILE A 56 10.57 -3.25 16.15
N GLU A 57 10.27 -2.55 17.24
CA GLU A 57 9.09 -2.81 18.05
C GLU A 57 7.81 -2.73 17.22
N GLY A 58 7.63 -1.65 16.46
CA GLY A 58 6.46 -1.43 15.60
C GLY A 58 6.27 -2.54 14.58
N TYR A 59 7.33 -2.98 13.93
CA TYR A 59 7.26 -4.06 12.94
C TYR A 59 6.80 -5.38 13.59
N PHE A 60 7.47 -5.83 14.64
CA PHE A 60 7.16 -7.11 15.25
C PHE A 60 5.82 -7.11 16.01
N SER A 61 5.44 -6.00 16.63
CA SER A 61 4.13 -5.84 17.26
C SER A 61 3.01 -5.93 16.23
N THR A 62 3.13 -5.24 15.10
CA THR A 62 2.15 -5.29 14.01
C THR A 62 2.05 -6.70 13.42
N ALA A 63 3.17 -7.36 13.21
CA ALA A 63 3.18 -8.74 12.72
C ALA A 63 2.48 -9.70 13.69
N ALA A 64 2.75 -9.57 14.99
CA ALA A 64 2.13 -10.40 16.03
C ALA A 64 0.61 -10.18 16.11
N ILE A 65 0.15 -8.92 16.11
CA ILE A 65 -1.28 -8.58 16.16
C ILE A 65 -2.01 -9.11 14.92
N SER A 66 -1.35 -9.07 13.76
CA SER A 66 -1.91 -9.57 12.50
C SER A 66 -1.83 -11.11 12.36
N GLY A 67 -1.31 -11.81 13.37
CA GLY A 67 -1.12 -13.26 13.32
C GLY A 67 -0.05 -13.71 12.32
N GLN A 68 0.81 -12.80 11.91
CA GLN A 68 1.86 -13.08 10.92
C GLN A 68 3.19 -13.35 11.65
N ASN A 69 3.69 -14.56 11.52
CA ASN A 69 4.99 -14.93 12.07
C ASN A 69 6.07 -14.75 10.99
N ARG A 70 6.53 -13.51 10.81
CA ARG A 70 7.54 -13.17 9.81
C ARG A 70 8.57 -12.18 10.36
N THR A 71 9.79 -12.26 9.81
CA THR A 71 10.85 -11.28 10.02
C THR A 71 10.91 -10.31 8.83
N PRO A 72 11.58 -9.15 8.95
CA PRO A 72 11.83 -8.29 7.79
C PRO A 72 12.48 -9.03 6.61
N GLU A 73 13.40 -9.95 6.88
CA GLU A 73 14.09 -10.74 5.86
C GLU A 73 13.15 -11.69 5.12
N SER A 74 12.36 -12.47 5.86
CA SER A 74 11.38 -13.39 5.23
C SER A 74 10.30 -12.63 4.49
N HIS A 75 9.90 -11.47 5.00
CA HIS A 75 8.97 -10.57 4.33
C HIS A 75 9.55 -10.04 3.02
N ALA A 76 10.83 -9.64 3.04
CA ALA A 76 11.53 -9.18 1.83
C ALA A 76 11.59 -10.26 0.75
N GLU A 77 11.83 -11.52 1.12
CA GLU A 77 11.79 -12.64 0.18
C GLU A 77 10.41 -12.83 -0.45
N GLN A 78 9.35 -12.73 0.36
CA GLN A 78 7.97 -12.78 -0.14
C GLN A 78 7.67 -11.63 -1.12
N ILE A 79 8.12 -10.41 -0.83
CA ILE A 79 7.95 -9.26 -1.73
C ILE A 79 8.68 -9.47 -3.05
N ARG A 80 9.92 -10.00 -3.02
CA ARG A 80 10.66 -10.29 -4.26
C ARG A 80 9.95 -11.31 -5.14
N ALA A 81 9.28 -12.29 -4.53
CA ALA A 81 8.56 -13.34 -5.23
C ALA A 81 7.20 -12.92 -5.81
N VAL A 82 6.67 -11.74 -5.42
CA VAL A 82 5.38 -11.24 -5.92
C VAL A 82 5.43 -11.06 -7.44
N THR A 83 4.44 -11.59 -8.12
CA THR A 83 4.27 -11.50 -9.57
C THR A 83 3.18 -10.49 -9.94
N ARG A 84 3.09 -10.15 -11.22
CA ARG A 84 1.99 -9.33 -11.78
C ARG A 84 0.63 -9.95 -11.48
N GLU A 85 0.53 -11.26 -11.65
CA GLU A 85 -0.69 -12.03 -11.41
C GLU A 85 -1.12 -11.97 -9.94
N ASP A 86 -0.16 -12.01 -9.01
CA ASP A 86 -0.44 -11.87 -7.58
C ASP A 86 -1.03 -10.48 -7.26
N VAL A 87 -0.46 -9.43 -7.84
CA VAL A 87 -0.96 -8.06 -7.68
C VAL A 87 -2.37 -7.92 -8.25
N ALA A 88 -2.59 -8.41 -9.46
CA ALA A 88 -3.91 -8.36 -10.12
C ALA A 88 -4.96 -9.14 -9.31
N ALA A 89 -4.64 -10.33 -8.84
CA ALA A 89 -5.54 -11.14 -8.02
C ALA A 89 -5.89 -10.45 -6.69
N ALA A 90 -4.90 -9.86 -6.02
CA ALA A 90 -5.13 -9.11 -4.79
C ALA A 90 -6.00 -7.86 -5.02
N ALA A 91 -5.70 -7.08 -6.05
CA ALA A 91 -6.45 -5.88 -6.40
C ALA A 91 -7.91 -6.19 -6.75
N ALA A 92 -8.17 -7.30 -7.41
CA ALA A 92 -9.52 -7.75 -7.76
C ALA A 92 -10.40 -8.07 -6.54
N THR A 93 -9.80 -8.34 -5.37
CA THR A 93 -10.53 -8.58 -4.13
C THR A 93 -10.89 -7.32 -3.36
N ILE A 94 -10.23 -6.20 -3.67
CA ILE A 94 -10.42 -4.95 -2.94
C ILE A 94 -11.73 -4.29 -3.36
N ARG A 95 -12.51 -3.86 -2.37
CA ARG A 95 -13.78 -3.14 -2.58
C ARG A 95 -13.78 -1.88 -1.73
N PRO A 96 -14.26 -0.74 -2.27
CA PRO A 96 -14.52 0.44 -1.46
C PRO A 96 -15.53 0.08 -0.35
N HIS A 97 -15.19 0.46 0.88
CA HIS A 97 -16.07 0.23 2.03
C HIS A 97 -16.65 1.56 2.52
N SER A 98 -15.79 2.54 2.77
CA SER A 98 -16.20 3.86 3.25
C SER A 98 -15.24 4.92 2.75
N THR A 99 -15.76 6.11 2.53
CA THR A 99 -14.99 7.30 2.17
C THR A 99 -15.21 8.37 3.22
N PHE A 100 -14.14 8.95 3.72
CA PHE A 100 -14.19 10.08 4.62
C PHE A 100 -13.43 11.25 4.02
N PHE A 101 -14.08 12.41 3.98
CA PHE A 101 -13.48 13.66 3.53
C PHE A 101 -13.48 14.67 4.66
N LEU A 102 -12.29 15.10 5.08
CA LEU A 102 -12.14 16.14 6.09
C LEU A 102 -11.92 17.48 5.40
N GLU A 103 -12.87 18.37 5.62
CA GLU A 103 -12.85 19.72 5.10
C GLU A 103 -12.49 20.69 6.20
N GLY A 104 -11.57 21.60 5.91
CA GLY A 104 -11.24 22.71 6.81
C GLY A 104 -12.38 23.70 6.84
N GLY A 105 -12.93 23.95 8.03
CA GLY A 105 -13.90 25.02 8.21
C GLY A 105 -13.27 26.39 7.99
N ALA A 106 -13.98 27.31 7.37
CA ALA A 106 -13.60 28.71 7.36
C ALA A 106 -13.62 29.24 8.81
N VAL A 107 -12.51 29.79 9.25
CA VAL A 107 -12.39 30.45 10.56
C VAL A 107 -13.02 31.85 10.48
#